data_b7e803b7b326684a1f892b75b3437b04
#
_entry.id   b7e803b7b326684a1f892b75b3437b04
#
_cell.length_a   1.000
_cell.length_b   1.000
_cell.length_c   1.000
_cell.angle_alpha   90.00
_cell.angle_beta   90.00
_cell.angle_gamma   90.00
#
_symmetry.space_group_name_H-M   'P 1'
#
loop_
_entity.id
_entity.type
_entity.pdbx_description
1 polymer ?
#
loop_
_entity_poly.entity_id
_entity_poly.type
_entity_poly.pdbx_seq_one_letter_code
_entity_poly.pdbx_strand_id
1 'polypeptide(L)'
;MHYRAIALFLLVAAAAVVCGCTQNAAPAATPVPTDVQVAEPTAEPVAAIALGEEYFHKKYSFQSENDVFTDQFRVTNDPWAVDFVVNPMHTDPQYTWFEVTVTNMDTSRTETFGYGRTHPLDLHQQHPMYNAGPYKFEFRGNRVSVDVTVAKRKP
;
A
#
# COMPACT_ATOMS: atom_id res chain seq x y z
N MET A 1 29.35 -39.36 3.54
CA MET A 1 29.93 -39.78 2.25
C MET A 1 28.95 -39.52 1.15
N HIS A 2 29.09 -38.47 0.35
CA HIS A 2 29.26 -38.40 -1.08
C HIS A 2 29.31 -36.93 -1.52
N TYR A 3 30.52 -36.50 -1.81
CA TYR A 3 30.86 -35.31 -2.58
C TYR A 3 30.54 -35.57 -4.06
N ARG A 4 30.02 -34.59 -4.75
CA ARG A 4 30.20 -34.28 -6.18
C ARG A 4 29.74 -32.83 -6.36
N ALA A 5 30.51 -31.80 -6.48
CA ALA A 5 31.60 -31.44 -7.39
C ALA A 5 31.13 -31.32 -8.85
N ILE A 6 31.58 -30.22 -9.50
CA ILE A 6 31.64 -29.95 -10.96
C ILE A 6 30.42 -29.10 -11.44
N ALA A 7 30.54 -28.00 -12.19
CA ALA A 7 31.67 -27.43 -12.94
C ALA A 7 31.45 -25.93 -13.22
N LEU A 8 32.56 -25.28 -13.29
CA LEU A 8 32.90 -24.02 -13.92
C LEU A 8 32.38 -23.96 -15.38
N PHE A 9 31.76 -22.81 -15.75
CA PHE A 9 31.80 -22.36 -17.14
C PHE A 9 32.11 -20.87 -17.18
N LEU A 10 33.37 -20.61 -17.41
CA LEU A 10 33.94 -19.36 -17.89
C LEU A 10 33.70 -19.31 -19.40
N LEU A 11 33.07 -18.24 -19.88
CA LEU A 11 33.16 -17.90 -21.30
C LEU A 11 33.34 -16.40 -21.46
N VAL A 12 34.57 -16.07 -21.74
CA VAL A 12 35.08 -14.77 -22.20
C VAL A 12 34.72 -14.62 -23.66
N ALA A 13 34.17 -13.49 -24.06
CA ALA A 13 34.25 -13.02 -25.44
C ALA A 13 34.42 -11.52 -25.46
N ALA A 14 35.59 -11.13 -25.91
CA ALA A 14 36.04 -9.78 -26.21
C ALA A 14 35.70 -9.40 -27.67
N ALA A 15 35.90 -8.13 -27.98
CA ALA A 15 35.98 -7.46 -29.26
C ALA A 15 34.70 -6.68 -29.65
N ALA A 16 34.75 -5.50 -30.21
CA ALA A 16 35.82 -4.78 -30.90
C ALA A 16 35.56 -3.27 -30.88
N VAL A 17 36.64 -2.54 -30.83
CA VAL A 17 36.76 -1.10 -31.07
C VAL A 17 36.52 -0.83 -32.53
N VAL A 18 35.64 0.12 -32.88
CA VAL A 18 35.67 0.78 -34.19
C VAL A 18 35.76 2.27 -33.96
N CYS A 19 36.95 2.81 -34.23
CA CYS A 19 37.22 4.20 -34.50
C CYS A 19 36.55 4.61 -35.81
N GLY A 20 35.78 5.69 -35.79
CA GLY A 20 35.22 6.31 -36.97
C GLY A 20 35.36 7.84 -36.86
N CYS A 21 36.10 8.41 -37.78
CA CYS A 21 36.60 9.78 -37.82
C CYS A 21 35.52 10.86 -37.96
N THR A 22 35.79 11.93 -37.29
CA THR A 22 35.61 13.37 -37.57
C THR A 22 34.92 13.76 -38.89
N GLN A 23 33.83 14.51 -38.78
CA GLN A 23 33.53 15.60 -39.69
C GLN A 23 33.01 16.80 -38.93
N ASN A 24 33.78 17.89 -38.98
CA ASN A 24 33.36 19.22 -38.59
C ASN A 24 32.27 19.70 -39.55
N ALA A 25 31.03 19.82 -39.06
CA ALA A 25 30.01 20.62 -39.70
C ALA A 25 29.55 21.67 -38.71
N ALA A 26 29.48 22.91 -39.17
CA ALA A 26 29.10 24.07 -38.38
C ALA A 26 27.73 23.87 -37.67
N PRO A 27 27.53 24.44 -36.48
CA PRO A 27 26.29 24.27 -35.74
C PRO A 27 25.16 25.07 -36.39
N ALA A 28 24.24 24.37 -37.03
CA ALA A 28 22.91 24.90 -37.28
C ALA A 28 22.23 25.05 -35.92
N ALA A 29 21.71 26.24 -35.64
CA ALA A 29 20.96 26.53 -34.42
C ALA A 29 19.76 25.56 -34.31
N THR A 30 19.88 24.59 -33.42
CA THR A 30 18.78 23.70 -33.04
C THR A 30 17.76 24.53 -32.25
N PRO A 31 16.47 24.53 -32.62
CA PRO A 31 15.44 25.15 -31.81
C PRO A 31 15.42 24.44 -30.45
N VAL A 32 15.57 25.21 -29.39
CA VAL A 32 15.42 24.75 -28.00
C VAL A 32 14.03 24.13 -27.91
N PRO A 33 13.88 22.85 -27.51
CA PRO A 33 12.56 22.31 -27.21
C PRO A 33 12.01 23.09 -26.02
N THR A 34 10.92 23.80 -26.25
CA THR A 34 10.12 24.39 -25.20
C THR A 34 9.64 23.22 -24.33
N ASP A 35 10.15 23.12 -23.13
CA ASP A 35 9.67 22.19 -22.12
C ASP A 35 8.17 22.48 -21.91
N VAL A 36 7.34 21.70 -22.58
CA VAL A 36 5.92 21.63 -22.25
C VAL A 36 5.85 20.91 -20.93
N GLN A 37 5.84 21.68 -19.85
CA GLN A 37 5.50 21.19 -18.53
C GLN A 37 4.09 20.61 -18.62
N VAL A 38 4.02 19.29 -18.84
CA VAL A 38 2.77 18.55 -18.67
C VAL A 38 2.41 18.70 -17.19
N ALA A 39 1.41 19.52 -16.92
CA ALA A 39 0.88 19.64 -15.59
C ALA A 39 0.45 18.23 -15.13
N GLU A 40 1.15 17.72 -14.14
CA GLU A 40 0.80 16.48 -13.47
C GLU A 40 -0.65 16.64 -12.97
N PRO A 41 -1.58 15.73 -13.31
CA PRO A 41 -2.96 15.84 -12.87
C PRO A 41 -2.96 15.85 -11.35
N THR A 42 -3.23 16.99 -10.75
CA THR A 42 -3.45 17.13 -9.33
C THR A 42 -4.67 16.25 -9.01
N ALA A 43 -4.44 15.11 -8.36
CA ALA A 43 -5.52 14.26 -7.89
C ALA A 43 -6.45 15.12 -7.02
N GLU A 44 -7.70 15.25 -7.43
CA GLU A 44 -8.70 15.92 -6.59
C GLU A 44 -8.77 15.18 -5.25
N PRO A 45 -8.77 15.89 -4.11
CA PRO A 45 -8.87 15.27 -2.81
C PRO A 45 -10.19 14.48 -2.75
N VAL A 46 -10.10 13.16 -2.58
CA VAL A 46 -11.27 12.32 -2.37
C VAL A 46 -11.99 12.83 -1.13
N ALA A 47 -13.27 13.21 -1.29
CA ALA A 47 -14.06 13.75 -0.19
C ALA A 47 -14.09 12.73 0.97
N ALA A 48 -13.71 13.18 2.16
CA ALA A 48 -13.73 12.34 3.34
C ALA A 48 -15.15 11.85 3.64
N ILE A 49 -15.28 10.57 3.99
CA ILE A 49 -16.55 9.97 4.38
C ILE A 49 -16.96 10.53 5.74
N ALA A 50 -18.14 11.16 5.81
CA ALA A 50 -18.68 11.60 7.08
C ALA A 50 -19.11 10.39 7.93
N LEU A 51 -18.51 10.24 9.11
CA LEU A 51 -18.81 9.16 10.04
C LEU A 51 -19.89 9.61 11.05
N GLY A 52 -20.72 8.65 11.45
CA GLY A 52 -21.78 8.81 12.43
C GLY A 52 -21.50 8.03 13.71
N GLU A 53 -22.48 7.23 14.12
CA GLU A 53 -22.40 6.38 15.30
C GLU A 53 -21.29 5.32 15.15
N GLU A 54 -20.44 5.20 16.16
CA GLU A 54 -19.37 4.22 16.19
C GLU A 54 -19.87 2.85 16.66
N TYR A 55 -19.48 1.80 15.95
CA TYR A 55 -19.65 0.42 16.38
C TYR A 55 -18.44 -0.09 17.16
N PHE A 56 -17.27 0.48 16.83
CA PHE A 56 -16.00 0.00 17.35
C PHE A 56 -14.94 1.08 17.21
N HIS A 57 -14.09 1.25 18.25
CA HIS A 57 -12.92 2.10 18.21
C HIS A 57 -11.82 1.47 19.07
N LYS A 58 -10.64 1.28 18.48
CA LYS A 58 -9.50 0.69 19.19
C LYS A 58 -8.17 1.05 18.55
N LYS A 59 -7.18 1.25 19.40
CA LYS A 59 -5.79 1.46 18.99
C LYS A 59 -5.00 0.17 19.12
N TYR A 60 -4.25 -0.16 18.07
CA TYR A 60 -3.34 -1.30 18.02
C TYR A 60 -1.90 -0.85 17.91
N SER A 61 -0.97 -1.65 18.41
CA SER A 61 0.46 -1.45 18.26
C SER A 61 1.12 -2.75 17.83
N PHE A 62 1.75 -2.73 16.68
CA PHE A 62 2.41 -3.88 16.07
C PHE A 62 3.92 -3.65 16.13
N GLN A 63 4.61 -4.44 16.93
CA GLN A 63 6.07 -4.37 17.07
C GLN A 63 6.78 -5.31 16.07
N SER A 64 6.09 -6.37 15.67
CA SER A 64 6.62 -7.40 14.78
C SER A 64 5.53 -7.95 13.84
N GLU A 65 5.96 -8.61 12.77
CA GLU A 65 5.06 -9.28 11.80
C GLU A 65 4.23 -10.41 12.40
N ASN A 66 4.58 -10.89 13.59
CA ASN A 66 3.86 -11.95 14.28
C ASN A 66 2.69 -11.42 15.12
N ASP A 67 2.60 -10.11 15.28
CA ASP A 67 1.50 -9.50 16.03
C ASP A 67 0.21 -9.57 15.20
N VAL A 68 -0.77 -10.27 15.74
CA VAL A 68 -2.09 -10.45 15.13
C VAL A 68 -3.16 -10.18 16.18
N PHE A 69 -4.09 -9.29 15.85
CA PHE A 69 -5.25 -9.02 16.70
C PHE A 69 -6.53 -9.41 15.97
N THR A 70 -7.50 -9.89 16.71
CA THR A 70 -8.81 -10.27 16.16
C THR A 70 -9.91 -9.70 17.02
N ASP A 71 -10.87 -9.05 16.38
CA ASP A 71 -12.09 -8.58 17.03
C ASP A 71 -13.32 -9.03 16.21
N GLN A 72 -14.45 -9.22 16.90
CA GLN A 72 -15.71 -9.61 16.28
C GLN A 72 -16.84 -8.78 16.85
N PHE A 73 -17.66 -8.21 15.98
CA PHE A 73 -18.84 -7.47 16.38
C PHE A 73 -19.88 -7.44 15.26
N ARG A 74 -21.08 -6.99 15.59
CA ARG A 74 -22.17 -6.86 14.63
C ARG A 74 -22.32 -5.40 14.21
N VAL A 75 -22.31 -5.17 12.90
CA VAL A 75 -22.70 -3.91 12.29
C VAL A 75 -24.21 -3.96 12.03
N THR A 76 -24.94 -2.99 12.56
CA THR A 76 -26.40 -3.00 12.51
C THR A 76 -26.99 -2.17 11.39
N ASN A 77 -26.22 -1.26 10.81
CA ASN A 77 -26.68 -0.35 9.77
C ASN A 77 -25.76 -0.35 8.55
N ASP A 78 -26.35 -0.16 7.40
CA ASP A 78 -25.70 -0.01 6.11
C ASP A 78 -26.06 1.40 5.55
N PRO A 79 -25.16 2.15 4.93
CA PRO A 79 -23.73 1.89 4.74
C PRO A 79 -22.86 2.26 5.97
N TRP A 80 -21.68 1.67 6.05
CA TRP A 80 -20.70 1.91 7.11
C TRP A 80 -19.29 2.04 6.53
N ALA A 81 -18.31 2.36 7.35
CA ALA A 81 -16.93 2.45 6.91
C ALA A 81 -15.96 2.00 8.01
N VAL A 82 -14.80 1.54 7.57
CA VAL A 82 -13.61 1.41 8.40
C VAL A 82 -12.73 2.62 8.14
N ASP A 83 -12.45 3.36 9.19
CA ASP A 83 -11.54 4.50 9.20
C ASP A 83 -10.30 4.10 9.99
N PHE A 84 -9.12 4.39 9.48
CA PHE A 84 -7.91 4.15 10.25
C PHE A 84 -6.83 5.19 10.02
N VAL A 85 -6.17 5.55 11.10
CA VAL A 85 -5.03 6.47 11.12
C VAL A 85 -3.78 5.70 11.49
N VAL A 86 -2.79 5.75 10.63
CA VAL A 86 -1.52 5.03 10.75
C VAL A 86 -0.43 5.94 11.30
N ASN A 87 0.29 5.45 12.30
CA ASN A 87 1.47 6.08 12.85
C ASN A 87 2.67 5.14 12.66
N PRO A 88 3.48 5.33 11.62
CA PRO A 88 4.64 4.50 11.34
C PRO A 88 5.69 4.62 12.45
N MET A 89 6.26 3.50 12.88
CA MET A 89 7.37 3.45 13.85
C MET A 89 8.73 3.32 13.15
N HIS A 90 8.74 3.24 11.82
CA HIS A 90 9.94 3.19 11.00
C HIS A 90 9.72 3.99 9.72
N THR A 91 10.77 4.62 9.20
CA THR A 91 10.67 5.50 8.03
C THR A 91 10.58 4.76 6.69
N ASP A 92 11.04 3.51 6.64
CA ASP A 92 11.00 2.71 5.41
C ASP A 92 9.66 1.96 5.32
N PRO A 93 8.85 2.23 4.28
CA PRO A 93 7.55 1.60 4.10
C PRO A 93 7.61 0.07 3.85
N GLN A 94 8.76 -0.48 3.48
CA GLN A 94 8.92 -1.94 3.36
C GLN A 94 8.88 -2.63 4.72
N TYR A 95 9.33 -1.95 5.77
CA TYR A 95 9.36 -2.47 7.14
C TYR A 95 8.19 -2.01 7.99
N THR A 96 7.41 -1.04 7.51
CA THR A 96 6.24 -0.51 8.20
C THR A 96 4.99 -0.75 7.36
N TRP A 97 4.10 -1.57 7.85
CA TRP A 97 2.86 -1.88 7.15
C TRP A 97 1.75 -2.27 8.12
N PHE A 98 0.54 -2.10 7.66
CA PHE A 98 -0.68 -2.50 8.35
C PHE A 98 -1.65 -3.11 7.35
N GLU A 99 -2.33 -4.16 7.76
CA GLU A 99 -3.35 -4.83 6.98
C GLU A 99 -4.52 -5.21 7.86
N VAL A 100 -5.72 -4.97 7.39
CA VAL A 100 -6.93 -5.46 7.99
C VAL A 100 -7.69 -6.34 7.01
N THR A 101 -8.05 -7.53 7.47
CA THR A 101 -8.91 -8.47 6.77
C THR A 101 -10.26 -8.48 7.45
N VAL A 102 -11.30 -8.09 6.71
CA VAL A 102 -12.69 -8.00 7.18
C VAL A 102 -13.49 -9.13 6.55
N THR A 103 -14.04 -10.00 7.37
CA THR A 103 -14.85 -11.14 6.92
C THR A 103 -16.28 -11.01 7.41
N ASN A 104 -17.24 -10.99 6.50
CA ASN A 104 -18.65 -11.12 6.83
C ASN A 104 -18.92 -12.59 7.19
N MET A 105 -19.38 -12.84 8.40
CA MET A 105 -19.51 -14.21 8.93
C MET A 105 -20.75 -14.95 8.39
N ASP A 106 -21.75 -14.22 7.88
CA ASP A 106 -22.95 -14.84 7.28
C ASP A 106 -22.68 -15.31 5.84
N THR A 107 -21.86 -14.55 5.08
CA THR A 107 -21.60 -14.80 3.67
C THR A 107 -20.23 -15.36 3.37
N SER A 108 -19.33 -15.34 4.35
CA SER A 108 -17.89 -15.67 4.22
C SER A 108 -17.13 -14.77 3.22
N ARG A 109 -17.72 -13.66 2.83
CA ARG A 109 -17.05 -12.68 1.97
C ARG A 109 -15.96 -11.96 2.76
N THR A 110 -14.80 -11.87 2.15
CA THR A 110 -13.62 -11.26 2.76
C THR A 110 -13.12 -10.10 1.90
N GLU A 111 -12.75 -9.01 2.56
CA GLU A 111 -12.09 -7.85 1.97
C GLU A 111 -10.81 -7.55 2.76
N THR A 112 -9.74 -7.16 2.04
CA THR A 112 -8.44 -6.85 2.67
C THR A 112 -7.95 -5.51 2.14
N PHE A 113 -7.53 -4.65 3.04
CA PHE A 113 -6.98 -3.32 2.74
C PHE A 113 -6.01 -2.90 3.85
N GLY A 114 -5.27 -1.79 3.65
CA GLY A 114 -4.27 -1.40 4.63
C GLY A 114 -3.31 -0.31 4.17
N TYR A 115 -2.12 -0.31 4.76
CA TYR A 115 -1.05 0.66 4.56
C TYR A 115 0.28 -0.05 4.30
N GLY A 116 1.08 0.47 3.36
CA GLY A 116 2.42 -0.06 3.06
C GLY A 116 2.42 -1.37 2.29
N ARG A 117 3.58 -1.92 1.97
CA ARG A 117 3.76 -3.08 1.09
C ARG A 117 3.02 -2.89 -0.25
N THR A 118 1.91 -3.57 -0.45
CA THR A 118 1.07 -3.51 -1.66
C THR A 118 -0.12 -2.57 -1.54
N HIS A 119 -0.27 -1.91 -0.39
CA HIS A 119 -1.34 -0.97 -0.11
C HIS A 119 -0.88 0.49 -0.27
N PRO A 120 -1.81 1.46 -0.37
CA PRO A 120 -1.48 2.89 -0.40
C PRO A 120 -0.65 3.33 0.81
N LEU A 121 0.09 4.44 0.65
CA LEU A 121 0.93 5.01 1.70
C LEU A 121 0.25 6.17 2.45
N ASP A 122 -1.04 6.38 2.22
CA ASP A 122 -1.81 7.40 2.93
C ASP A 122 -1.94 7.03 4.41
N LEU A 123 -1.56 7.96 5.28
CA LEU A 123 -1.58 7.75 6.72
C LEU A 123 -3.00 7.75 7.31
N HIS A 124 -3.97 8.30 6.61
CA HIS A 124 -5.38 8.27 6.98
C HIS A 124 -6.16 7.72 5.80
N GLN A 125 -6.87 6.65 6.02
CA GLN A 125 -7.65 5.99 5.00
C GLN A 125 -9.05 5.65 5.52
N GLN A 126 -10.03 5.76 4.61
CA GLN A 126 -11.41 5.39 4.86
C GLN A 126 -11.86 4.37 3.83
N HIS A 127 -12.24 3.20 4.29
CA HIS A 127 -12.71 2.13 3.42
C HIS A 127 -14.23 1.97 3.55
N PRO A 128 -15.00 2.31 2.48
CA PRO A 128 -16.45 2.20 2.52
C PRO A 128 -16.87 0.73 2.47
N MET A 129 -17.78 0.38 3.36
CA MET A 129 -18.34 -0.96 3.50
C MET A 129 -19.85 -0.94 3.32
N TYR A 130 -20.37 -2.07 2.90
CA TYR A 130 -21.79 -2.27 2.67
C TYR A 130 -22.24 -3.58 3.31
N ASN A 131 -23.54 -3.72 3.51
CA ASN A 131 -24.21 -4.83 4.18
C ASN A 131 -23.98 -4.84 5.71
N ALA A 132 -25.06 -4.78 6.43
CA ALA A 132 -25.08 -5.04 7.86
C ALA A 132 -24.82 -6.53 8.12
N GLY A 133 -24.41 -6.89 9.34
CA GLY A 133 -24.18 -8.28 9.70
C GLY A 133 -23.10 -8.46 10.76
N PRO A 134 -22.82 -9.72 11.13
CA PRO A 134 -21.68 -10.05 12.00
C PRO A 134 -20.40 -10.05 11.17
N TYR A 135 -19.37 -9.40 11.72
CA TYR A 135 -18.06 -9.29 11.07
C TYR A 135 -16.96 -9.74 12.00
N LYS A 136 -15.97 -10.42 11.43
CA LYS A 136 -14.67 -10.70 12.02
C LYS A 136 -13.64 -9.80 11.37
N PHE A 137 -12.86 -9.14 12.20
CA PHE A 137 -11.72 -8.33 11.80
C PHE A 137 -10.43 -9.03 12.24
N GLU A 138 -9.47 -9.16 11.35
CA GLU A 138 -8.14 -9.62 11.65
C GLU A 138 -7.15 -8.52 11.26
N PHE A 139 -6.41 -8.02 12.24
CA PHE A 139 -5.46 -6.93 12.08
C PHE A 139 -4.05 -7.49 12.19
N ARG A 140 -3.22 -7.17 11.20
CA ARG A 140 -1.82 -7.52 11.13
C ARG A 140 -0.99 -6.29 10.84
N GLY A 141 0.27 -6.28 11.26
CA GLY A 141 1.14 -5.17 11.00
C GLY A 141 2.57 -5.43 11.44
N ASN A 142 3.44 -4.48 11.11
CA ASN A 142 4.82 -4.49 11.55
C ASN A 142 5.30 -3.06 11.76
N ARG A 143 5.88 -2.78 12.92
CA ARG A 143 6.44 -1.47 13.31
C ARG A 143 5.48 -0.30 13.04
N VAL A 144 4.25 -0.45 13.46
CA VAL A 144 3.19 0.52 13.23
C VAL A 144 2.21 0.58 14.41
N SER A 145 1.72 1.76 14.72
CA SER A 145 0.55 1.95 15.58
C SER A 145 -0.60 2.45 14.73
N VAL A 146 -1.78 1.89 14.92
CA VAL A 146 -2.96 2.22 14.13
C VAL A 146 -4.14 2.47 15.06
N ASP A 147 -4.83 3.55 14.81
CA ASP A 147 -6.10 3.90 15.44
C ASP A 147 -7.22 3.53 14.48
N VAL A 148 -8.09 2.61 14.86
CA VAL A 148 -9.13 2.06 13.98
C VAL A 148 -10.50 2.39 14.52
N THR A 149 -11.33 3.01 13.68
CA THR A 149 -12.74 3.29 13.95
C THR A 149 -13.62 2.58 12.92
N VAL A 150 -14.65 1.90 13.38
CA VAL A 150 -15.71 1.38 12.52
C VAL A 150 -17.00 2.08 12.87
N ALA A 151 -17.58 2.77 11.90
CA ALA A 151 -18.74 3.62 12.14
C ALA A 151 -19.73 3.59 10.98
N LYS A 152 -20.97 3.94 11.30
CA LYS A 152 -22.01 4.22 10.30
C LYS A 152 -21.58 5.42 9.44
N ARG A 153 -21.81 5.33 8.13
CA ARG A 153 -21.66 6.50 7.24
C ARG A 153 -22.87 7.42 7.39
N LYS A 154 -22.59 8.72 7.43
CA LYS A 154 -23.66 9.73 7.29
C LYS A 154 -23.98 9.89 5.80
N PRO A 155 -25.24 10.08 5.47
CA PRO A 155 -25.66 10.39 4.09
C PRO A 155 -25.09 11.74 3.63
#